data_736021d25e6d33f256870e8129918d7d
#
_entry.id   736021d25e6d33f256870e8129918d7d
#
_cell.length_a   1.000
_cell.length_b   1.000
_cell.length_c   1.000
_cell.angle_alpha   90.00
_cell.angle_beta   90.00
_cell.angle_gamma   90.00
#
_symmetry.space_group_name_H-M   'P 1'
#
loop_
_entity.id
_entity.type
_entity.pdbx_description
1 polymer ?
#
loop_
_entity_poly.entity_id
_entity_poly.type
_entity_poly.pdbx_seq_one_letter_code
_entity_poly.pdbx_strand_id
1 'polypeptide(L)'
;MARRPRGQLRQDILDTVIDLLMDTGDVASVSIDTIVDRVGCTPPALYYYFPTKNELLWQACEAEFAKLADHIEDGVSGDGPARQLIELEQRGTALLQWAAEHPALYHILFMGSGRDGLIRGDTWDDPGLLATMGNVQACIDQGLIRDEVDAQLITLSLWATVHGFASLTVSFRHIPVPVVELGMVTAWLPLLRSLLTPLGLQHYEQMHSSPVDETSQNAGADRP
;
A
#
# COMPACT_ATOMS: atom_id res chain seq x y z
N MET A 1 34.28 -14.70 -16.67
CA MET A 1 32.95 -14.25 -16.18
C MET A 1 32.29 -15.42 -15.46
N ALA A 2 31.94 -15.28 -14.19
CA ALA A 2 31.23 -16.31 -13.46
C ALA A 2 29.82 -16.50 -14.07
N ARG A 3 29.41 -17.76 -14.23
CA ARG A 3 28.11 -18.10 -14.80
C ARG A 3 27.03 -17.67 -13.80
N ARG A 4 26.13 -16.75 -14.21
CA ARG A 4 24.99 -16.34 -13.38
C ARG A 4 24.16 -17.56 -12.95
N PRO A 5 23.66 -17.63 -11.70
CA PRO A 5 22.71 -18.67 -11.28
C PRO A 5 21.45 -18.67 -12.16
N ARG A 6 20.80 -19.84 -12.28
CA ARG A 6 19.52 -19.94 -13.02
C ARG A 6 18.48 -19.05 -12.36
N GLY A 7 17.78 -18.21 -13.13
CA GLY A 7 16.77 -17.27 -12.66
C GLY A 7 17.31 -15.90 -12.26
N GLN A 8 18.61 -15.77 -11.94
CA GLN A 8 19.19 -14.50 -11.52
C GLN A 8 19.05 -13.40 -12.59
N LEU A 9 19.24 -13.75 -13.89
CA LEU A 9 19.12 -12.78 -14.97
C LEU A 9 17.70 -12.18 -15.05
N ARG A 10 16.66 -13.01 -14.83
CA ARG A 10 15.28 -12.53 -14.84
C ARG A 10 15.06 -11.49 -13.72
N GLN A 11 15.55 -11.79 -12.54
CA GLN A 11 15.44 -10.86 -11.39
C GLN A 11 16.24 -9.59 -11.61
N ASP A 12 17.50 -9.70 -12.06
CA ASP A 12 18.37 -8.55 -12.37
C ASP A 12 17.70 -7.60 -13.40
N ILE A 13 16.95 -8.15 -14.36
CA ILE A 13 16.20 -7.35 -15.36
C ILE A 13 15.04 -6.60 -14.67
N LEU A 14 14.25 -7.27 -13.83
CA LEU A 14 13.13 -6.65 -13.12
C LEU A 14 13.61 -5.55 -12.17
N ASP A 15 14.62 -5.82 -11.38
CA ASP A 15 15.22 -4.85 -10.44
C ASP A 15 15.76 -3.63 -11.20
N THR A 16 16.45 -3.85 -12.32
CA THR A 16 16.95 -2.75 -13.17
C THR A 16 15.82 -1.90 -13.75
N VAL A 17 14.68 -2.49 -14.10
CA VAL A 17 13.52 -1.76 -14.58
C VAL A 17 12.98 -0.85 -13.48
N ILE A 18 12.83 -1.35 -12.26
CA ILE A 18 12.38 -0.56 -11.12
C ILE A 18 13.34 0.58 -10.82
N ASP A 19 14.66 0.32 -10.80
CA ASP A 19 15.67 1.36 -10.62
C ASP A 19 15.54 2.46 -11.69
N LEU A 20 15.38 2.09 -12.98
CA LEU A 20 15.20 3.04 -14.07
C LEU A 20 13.90 3.85 -13.94
N LEU A 21 12.81 3.19 -13.53
CA LEU A 21 11.54 3.87 -13.27
C LEU A 21 11.66 4.85 -12.10
N MET A 22 12.37 4.48 -11.05
CA MET A 22 12.63 5.37 -9.91
C MET A 22 13.51 6.55 -10.28
N ASP A 23 14.54 6.32 -11.11
CA ASP A 23 15.46 7.37 -11.59
C ASP A 23 14.73 8.40 -12.47
N THR A 24 13.83 7.94 -13.32
CA THR A 24 13.18 8.77 -14.37
C THR A 24 11.78 9.28 -13.96
N GLY A 25 11.09 8.56 -13.11
CA GLY A 25 9.68 8.83 -12.75
C GLY A 25 8.69 8.64 -13.92
N ASP A 26 9.14 8.10 -15.06
CA ASP A 26 8.34 7.99 -16.28
C ASP A 26 8.55 6.65 -16.99
N VAL A 27 7.45 5.91 -17.18
CA VAL A 27 7.41 4.63 -17.89
C VAL A 27 7.87 4.74 -19.36
N ALA A 28 7.56 5.88 -20.02
CA ALA A 28 7.90 6.07 -21.42
C ALA A 28 9.42 6.21 -21.63
N SER A 29 10.15 6.73 -20.63
CA SER A 29 11.59 6.95 -20.70
C SER A 29 12.44 5.68 -20.55
N VAL A 30 11.86 4.58 -20.04
CA VAL A 30 12.57 3.30 -19.91
C VAL A 30 12.70 2.61 -21.26
N SER A 31 13.94 2.39 -21.75
CA SER A 31 14.22 1.72 -23.03
C SER A 31 14.84 0.33 -22.83
N ILE A 32 14.59 -0.57 -23.79
CA ILE A 32 15.22 -1.92 -23.79
C ILE A 32 16.74 -1.80 -23.85
N ASP A 33 17.28 -0.90 -24.65
CA ASP A 33 18.73 -0.71 -24.80
C ASP A 33 19.36 -0.31 -23.47
N THR A 34 18.75 0.63 -22.74
CA THR A 34 19.22 1.04 -21.41
C THR A 34 19.18 -0.14 -20.39
N ILE A 35 18.13 -0.95 -20.45
CA ILE A 35 18.00 -2.12 -19.56
C ILE A 35 19.11 -3.13 -19.84
N VAL A 36 19.29 -3.55 -21.11
CA VAL A 36 20.27 -4.58 -21.46
C VAL A 36 21.71 -4.13 -21.20
N ASP A 37 22.01 -2.84 -21.42
CA ASP A 37 23.31 -2.25 -21.12
C ASP A 37 23.60 -2.28 -19.61
N ARG A 38 22.62 -1.86 -18.78
CA ARG A 38 22.77 -1.82 -17.31
C ARG A 38 22.89 -3.22 -16.70
N VAL A 39 22.10 -4.17 -17.19
CA VAL A 39 22.13 -5.58 -16.75
C VAL A 39 23.36 -6.33 -17.30
N GLY A 40 23.91 -5.90 -18.43
CA GLY A 40 24.97 -6.60 -19.15
C GLY A 40 24.46 -7.91 -19.78
N CYS A 41 23.34 -7.84 -20.47
CA CYS A 41 22.77 -8.96 -21.23
C CYS A 41 22.51 -8.54 -22.69
N THR A 42 22.00 -9.46 -23.50
CA THR A 42 21.63 -9.16 -24.89
C THR A 42 20.11 -9.03 -25.03
N PRO A 43 19.61 -8.22 -26.01
CA PRO A 43 18.18 -8.14 -26.24
C PRO A 43 17.49 -9.50 -26.43
N PRO A 44 18.04 -10.48 -27.18
CA PRO A 44 17.45 -11.80 -27.25
C PRO A 44 17.35 -12.53 -25.90
N ALA A 45 18.30 -12.31 -24.99
CA ALA A 45 18.26 -12.91 -23.65
C ALA A 45 17.17 -12.26 -22.78
N LEU A 46 16.91 -10.97 -22.92
CA LEU A 46 15.80 -10.26 -22.26
C LEU A 46 14.46 -10.77 -22.81
N TYR A 47 14.31 -10.80 -24.16
CA TYR A 47 13.06 -11.24 -24.80
C TYR A 47 12.75 -12.73 -24.59
N TYR A 48 13.72 -13.53 -24.21
CA TYR A 48 13.48 -14.91 -23.77
C TYR A 48 12.61 -14.97 -22.51
N TYR A 49 12.79 -14.02 -21.58
CA TYR A 49 12.00 -13.96 -20.33
C TYR A 49 10.73 -13.10 -20.47
N PHE A 50 10.81 -12.02 -21.24
CA PHE A 50 9.76 -11.03 -21.37
C PHE A 50 9.48 -10.76 -22.86
N PRO A 51 8.43 -11.37 -23.44
CA PRO A 51 8.16 -11.29 -24.88
C PRO A 51 8.00 -9.88 -25.44
N THR A 52 7.57 -8.93 -24.58
CA THR A 52 7.40 -7.52 -24.95
C THR A 52 7.89 -6.60 -23.83
N LYS A 53 8.17 -5.33 -24.18
CA LYS A 53 8.48 -4.29 -23.19
C LYS A 53 7.32 -4.10 -22.19
N ASN A 54 6.09 -4.11 -22.67
CA ASN A 54 4.92 -3.97 -21.78
C ASN A 54 4.79 -5.13 -20.79
N GLU A 55 5.07 -6.36 -21.23
CA GLU A 55 5.11 -7.53 -20.35
C GLU A 55 6.16 -7.38 -19.25
N LEU A 56 7.36 -6.90 -19.62
CA LEU A 56 8.44 -6.65 -18.67
C LEU A 56 8.05 -5.58 -17.64
N LEU A 57 7.54 -4.44 -18.09
CA LEU A 57 7.12 -3.34 -17.22
C LEU A 57 5.97 -3.78 -16.29
N TRP A 58 5.01 -4.53 -16.82
CA TRP A 58 3.90 -5.07 -16.03
C TRP A 58 4.39 -6.01 -14.93
N GLN A 59 5.26 -6.97 -15.26
CA GLN A 59 5.79 -7.91 -14.27
C GLN A 59 6.68 -7.23 -13.21
N ALA A 60 7.40 -6.17 -13.57
CA ALA A 60 8.16 -5.38 -12.62
C ALA A 60 7.24 -4.64 -11.62
N CYS A 61 6.18 -3.99 -12.12
CA CYS A 61 5.20 -3.33 -11.25
C CYS A 61 4.41 -4.33 -10.41
N GLU A 62 4.01 -5.48 -10.95
CA GLU A 62 3.33 -6.55 -10.21
C GLU A 62 4.18 -7.04 -9.02
N ALA A 63 5.48 -7.20 -9.22
CA ALA A 63 6.38 -7.57 -8.13
C ALA A 63 6.45 -6.51 -7.01
N GLU A 64 6.39 -5.22 -7.35
CA GLU A 64 6.35 -4.13 -6.36
C GLU A 64 4.99 -4.04 -5.68
N PHE A 65 3.88 -4.27 -6.37
CA PHE A 65 2.56 -4.40 -5.75
C PHE A 65 2.50 -5.57 -4.75
N ALA A 66 3.13 -6.70 -5.05
CA ALA A 66 3.22 -7.81 -4.11
C ALA A 66 4.00 -7.43 -2.85
N LYS A 67 5.14 -6.72 -2.98
CA LYS A 67 5.91 -6.22 -1.82
C LYS A 67 5.10 -5.22 -0.99
N LEU A 68 4.34 -4.34 -1.64
CA LEU A 68 3.45 -3.42 -0.94
C LEU A 68 2.35 -4.17 -0.18
N ALA A 69 1.74 -5.18 -0.80
CA ALA A 69 0.73 -6.01 -0.13
C ALA A 69 1.31 -6.72 1.11
N ASP A 70 2.49 -7.33 0.98
CA ASP A 70 3.21 -7.96 2.11
C ASP A 70 3.50 -6.94 3.22
N HIS A 71 3.99 -5.73 2.87
CA HIS A 71 4.24 -4.66 3.84
C HIS A 71 2.98 -4.24 4.61
N ILE A 72 1.84 -4.13 3.91
CA ILE A 72 0.55 -3.81 4.53
C ILE A 72 0.10 -4.94 5.45
N GLU A 73 0.20 -6.21 5.01
CA GLU A 73 -0.18 -7.36 5.82
C GLU A 73 0.70 -7.50 7.08
N ASP A 74 2.00 -7.28 6.97
CA ASP A 74 2.93 -7.30 8.12
C ASP A 74 2.61 -6.22 9.16
N GLY A 75 2.05 -5.09 8.72
CA GLY A 75 1.59 -4.00 9.59
C GLY A 75 0.22 -4.23 10.24
N VAL A 76 -0.47 -5.32 9.87
CA VAL A 76 -1.83 -5.63 10.34
C VAL A 76 -1.79 -6.66 11.45
N SER A 77 -2.28 -6.28 12.61
CA SER A 77 -2.42 -7.18 13.77
C SER A 77 -3.59 -6.74 14.62
N GLY A 78 -4.36 -7.68 15.11
CA GLY A 78 -5.48 -7.38 16.01
C GLY A 78 -6.08 -8.63 16.59
N ASP A 79 -6.60 -8.50 17.81
CA ASP A 79 -7.32 -9.54 18.51
C ASP A 79 -8.71 -9.05 18.94
N GLY A 80 -9.62 -9.99 19.18
CA GLY A 80 -10.93 -9.71 19.74
C GLY A 80 -12.00 -9.31 18.73
N PRO A 81 -13.18 -8.86 19.23
CA PRO A 81 -14.39 -8.68 18.44
C PRO A 81 -14.33 -7.57 17.39
N ALA A 82 -13.42 -6.62 17.55
CA ALA A 82 -13.26 -5.48 16.65
C ALA A 82 -12.01 -5.60 15.75
N ARG A 83 -11.43 -6.78 15.66
CA ARG A 83 -10.22 -7.06 14.89
C ARG A 83 -10.27 -6.43 13.48
N GLN A 84 -11.36 -6.63 12.74
CA GLN A 84 -11.49 -6.15 11.36
C GLN A 84 -11.54 -4.61 11.28
N LEU A 85 -12.06 -3.92 12.29
CA LEU A 85 -12.03 -2.44 12.35
C LEU A 85 -10.61 -1.94 12.58
N ILE A 86 -9.83 -2.62 13.45
CA ILE A 86 -8.41 -2.31 13.68
C ILE A 86 -7.62 -2.50 12.38
N GLU A 87 -7.84 -3.63 11.72
CA GLU A 87 -7.16 -3.95 10.46
C GLU A 87 -7.43 -2.92 9.37
N LEU A 88 -8.66 -2.39 9.27
CA LEU A 88 -8.99 -1.32 8.32
C LEU A 88 -8.16 -0.04 8.57
N GLU A 89 -8.00 0.38 9.82
CA GLU A 89 -7.17 1.54 10.17
C GLU A 89 -5.69 1.30 9.91
N GLN A 90 -5.19 0.13 10.30
CA GLN A 90 -3.78 -0.25 10.13
C GLN A 90 -3.39 -0.31 8.66
N ARG A 91 -4.24 -0.87 7.79
CA ARG A 91 -4.03 -0.90 6.34
C ARG A 91 -3.90 0.50 5.75
N GLY A 92 -4.79 1.41 6.13
CA GLY A 92 -4.73 2.80 5.68
C GLY A 92 -3.46 3.51 6.14
N THR A 93 -3.06 3.31 7.39
CA THR A 93 -1.84 3.90 7.96
C THR A 93 -0.59 3.32 7.29
N ALA A 94 -0.51 1.99 7.11
CA ALA A 94 0.62 1.32 6.46
C ALA A 94 0.81 1.81 5.01
N LEU A 95 -0.27 1.95 4.23
CA LEU A 95 -0.19 2.48 2.88
C LEU A 95 0.32 3.93 2.86
N LEU A 96 -0.16 4.79 3.77
CA LEU A 96 0.29 6.17 3.85
C LEU A 96 1.79 6.26 4.20
N GLN A 97 2.25 5.48 5.17
CA GLN A 97 3.66 5.41 5.57
C GLN A 97 4.52 4.90 4.42
N TRP A 98 4.11 3.82 3.77
CA TRP A 98 4.83 3.29 2.61
C TRP A 98 4.93 4.32 1.47
N ALA A 99 3.85 5.07 1.18
CA ALA A 99 3.87 6.11 0.17
C ALA A 99 4.87 7.25 0.52
N ALA A 100 4.99 7.59 1.80
CA ALA A 100 5.95 8.58 2.29
C ALA A 100 7.40 8.08 2.18
N GLU A 101 7.64 6.80 2.44
CA GLU A 101 8.96 6.16 2.35
C GLU A 101 9.37 5.88 0.90
N HIS A 102 8.40 5.57 0.03
CA HIS A 102 8.61 5.18 -1.37
C HIS A 102 7.87 6.09 -2.38
N PRO A 103 8.07 7.43 -2.35
CA PRO A 103 7.26 8.37 -3.12
C PRO A 103 7.37 8.15 -4.64
N ALA A 104 8.54 7.74 -5.15
CA ALA A 104 8.73 7.45 -6.56
C ALA A 104 7.96 6.21 -7.00
N LEU A 105 8.00 5.13 -6.20
CA LEU A 105 7.23 3.92 -6.46
C LEU A 105 5.73 4.19 -6.39
N TYR A 106 5.27 4.91 -5.35
CA TYR A 106 3.86 5.29 -5.24
C TYR A 106 3.40 6.08 -6.47
N HIS A 107 4.21 7.05 -6.93
CA HIS A 107 3.90 7.81 -8.14
C HIS A 107 3.76 6.89 -9.37
N ILE A 108 4.70 5.97 -9.57
CA ILE A 108 4.70 5.03 -10.71
C ILE A 108 3.48 4.10 -10.64
N LEU A 109 3.23 3.50 -9.48
CA LEU A 109 2.20 2.49 -9.31
C LEU A 109 0.77 3.09 -9.32
N PHE A 110 0.58 4.30 -8.78
CA PHE A 110 -0.76 4.85 -8.55
C PHE A 110 -1.06 6.15 -9.32
N MET A 111 -0.04 6.93 -9.73
CA MET A 111 -0.24 8.26 -10.33
C MET A 111 0.36 8.43 -11.71
N GLY A 112 1.25 7.51 -12.15
CA GLY A 112 2.03 7.66 -13.40
C GLY A 112 1.17 7.65 -14.67
N SER A 113 1.57 8.45 -15.65
CA SER A 113 1.04 8.37 -17.02
C SER A 113 1.51 7.08 -17.70
N GLY A 114 0.65 6.44 -18.49
CA GLY A 114 0.97 5.19 -19.20
C GLY A 114 0.59 3.91 -18.43
N ARG A 115 -0.15 4.03 -17.34
CA ARG A 115 -0.66 2.90 -16.56
C ARG A 115 -1.62 1.98 -17.32
N ASP A 116 -2.30 2.48 -18.36
CA ASP A 116 -3.30 1.71 -19.12
C ASP A 116 -2.76 0.40 -19.71
N GLY A 117 -1.43 0.27 -19.83
CA GLY A 117 -0.75 -0.96 -20.25
C GLY A 117 -0.07 -1.74 -19.12
N LEU A 118 0.00 -1.16 -17.90
CA LEU A 118 0.68 -1.76 -16.74
C LEU A 118 -0.28 -2.46 -15.77
N ILE A 119 -1.57 -2.11 -15.80
CA ILE A 119 -2.60 -2.75 -14.98
C ILE A 119 -3.39 -3.67 -15.90
N ARG A 120 -3.33 -4.97 -15.61
CA ARG A 120 -4.14 -5.99 -16.27
C ARG A 120 -5.24 -6.42 -15.31
N GLY A 121 -6.45 -6.46 -15.81
CA GLY A 121 -7.61 -6.87 -15.03
C GLY A 121 -8.53 -5.71 -14.66
N ASP A 122 -9.59 -6.04 -13.96
CA ASP A 122 -10.50 -5.06 -13.38
C ASP A 122 -9.81 -4.41 -12.15
N THR A 123 -10.10 -3.14 -11.88
CA THR A 123 -9.63 -2.46 -10.65
C THR A 123 -10.00 -3.24 -9.39
N TRP A 124 -11.08 -4.00 -9.45
CA TRP A 124 -11.57 -4.85 -8.36
C TRP A 124 -10.76 -6.15 -8.16
N ASP A 125 -9.83 -6.49 -9.05
CA ASP A 125 -8.93 -7.64 -8.91
C ASP A 125 -7.64 -7.29 -8.14
N ASP A 126 -7.47 -6.04 -7.71
CA ASP A 126 -6.33 -5.63 -6.88
C ASP A 126 -6.35 -6.33 -5.52
N PRO A 127 -5.27 -7.06 -5.14
CA PRO A 127 -5.24 -7.83 -3.90
C PRO A 127 -5.45 -6.99 -2.63
N GLY A 128 -4.91 -5.77 -2.57
CA GLY A 128 -5.08 -4.85 -1.44
C GLY A 128 -6.52 -4.36 -1.30
N LEU A 129 -7.16 -4.06 -2.44
CA LEU A 129 -8.56 -3.67 -2.47
C LEU A 129 -9.48 -4.83 -2.08
N LEU A 130 -9.21 -6.05 -2.58
CA LEU A 130 -9.94 -7.26 -2.23
C LEU A 130 -9.82 -7.59 -0.73
N ALA A 131 -8.61 -7.48 -0.16
CA ALA A 131 -8.41 -7.71 1.27
C ALA A 131 -9.17 -6.66 2.12
N THR A 132 -9.13 -5.39 1.73
CA THR A 132 -9.90 -4.31 2.39
C THR A 132 -11.41 -4.56 2.29
N MET A 133 -11.90 -4.98 1.12
CA MET A 133 -13.31 -5.33 0.92
C MET A 133 -13.73 -6.53 1.78
N GLY A 134 -12.84 -7.54 1.91
CA GLY A 134 -13.08 -8.67 2.81
C GLY A 134 -13.22 -8.23 4.27
N ASN A 135 -12.39 -7.31 4.75
CA ASN A 135 -12.50 -6.76 6.10
C ASN A 135 -13.78 -5.93 6.29
N VAL A 136 -14.17 -5.13 5.30
CA VAL A 136 -15.44 -4.37 5.33
C VAL A 136 -16.61 -5.34 5.40
N GLN A 137 -16.64 -6.37 4.56
CA GLN A 137 -17.71 -7.38 4.56
C GLN A 137 -17.76 -8.11 5.90
N ALA A 138 -16.63 -8.49 6.47
CA ALA A 138 -16.58 -9.14 7.78
C ALA A 138 -17.09 -8.22 8.91
N CYS A 139 -16.86 -6.90 8.83
CA CYS A 139 -17.44 -5.92 9.76
C CYS A 139 -18.97 -5.83 9.61
N ILE A 140 -19.49 -5.90 8.38
CA ILE A 140 -20.94 -5.92 8.12
C ILE A 140 -21.55 -7.21 8.69
N ASP A 141 -20.97 -8.37 8.41
CA ASP A 141 -21.46 -9.68 8.85
C ASP A 141 -21.48 -9.80 10.40
N GLN A 142 -20.56 -9.10 11.08
CA GLN A 142 -20.51 -9.01 12.54
C GLN A 142 -21.40 -7.91 13.12
N GLY A 143 -22.11 -7.16 12.29
CA GLY A 143 -22.97 -6.06 12.71
C GLY A 143 -22.19 -4.84 13.27
N LEU A 144 -20.90 -4.70 12.96
CA LEU A 144 -20.08 -3.56 13.35
C LEU A 144 -20.26 -2.37 12.40
N ILE A 145 -20.41 -2.64 11.12
CA ILE A 145 -20.74 -1.67 10.06
C ILE A 145 -22.18 -1.91 9.60
N ARG A 146 -22.85 -0.84 9.21
CA ARG A 146 -24.23 -0.86 8.69
C ARG A 146 -24.29 -1.60 7.36
N ASP A 147 -25.37 -2.34 7.13
CA ASP A 147 -25.59 -3.15 5.93
C ASP A 147 -26.41 -2.43 4.83
N GLU A 148 -26.86 -1.18 5.10
CA GLU A 148 -27.61 -0.41 4.12
C GLU A 148 -26.74 0.14 2.98
N VAL A 149 -25.40 0.11 3.13
CA VAL A 149 -24.45 0.55 2.11
C VAL A 149 -23.65 -0.65 1.63
N ASP A 150 -23.53 -0.77 0.32
CA ASP A 150 -22.75 -1.84 -0.32
C ASP A 150 -21.28 -1.81 0.08
N ALA A 151 -20.72 -2.99 0.41
CA ALA A 151 -19.33 -3.14 0.85
C ALA A 151 -18.32 -2.58 -0.16
N GLN A 152 -18.61 -2.67 -1.47
CA GLN A 152 -17.74 -2.10 -2.52
C GLN A 152 -17.69 -0.57 -2.44
N LEU A 153 -18.84 0.08 -2.21
CA LEU A 153 -18.92 1.55 -2.09
C LEU A 153 -18.22 2.02 -0.82
N ILE A 154 -18.37 1.30 0.29
CA ILE A 154 -17.64 1.58 1.52
C ILE A 154 -16.14 1.46 1.27
N THR A 155 -15.70 0.33 0.71
CA THR A 155 -14.29 0.08 0.40
C THR A 155 -13.71 1.17 -0.50
N LEU A 156 -14.41 1.53 -1.57
CA LEU A 156 -13.98 2.60 -2.48
C LEU A 156 -13.83 3.94 -1.76
N SER A 157 -14.76 4.28 -0.86
CA SER A 157 -14.72 5.54 -0.10
C SER A 157 -13.52 5.59 0.87
N LEU A 158 -13.27 4.49 1.56
CA LEU A 158 -12.12 4.34 2.46
C LEU A 158 -10.81 4.39 1.67
N TRP A 159 -10.73 3.63 0.59
CA TRP A 159 -9.57 3.58 -0.31
C TRP A 159 -9.26 4.94 -0.92
N ALA A 160 -10.28 5.64 -1.46
CA ALA A 160 -10.11 6.98 -2.02
C ALA A 160 -9.60 8.00 -0.98
N THR A 161 -10.06 7.89 0.28
CA THR A 161 -9.58 8.75 1.37
C THR A 161 -8.10 8.54 1.62
N VAL A 162 -7.65 7.30 1.81
CA VAL A 162 -6.24 6.97 2.05
C VAL A 162 -5.37 7.39 0.88
N HIS A 163 -5.74 7.02 -0.36
CA HIS A 163 -4.98 7.38 -1.56
C HIS A 163 -4.97 8.89 -1.82
N GLY A 164 -6.03 9.60 -1.49
CA GLY A 164 -6.05 11.06 -1.54
C GLY A 164 -4.94 11.66 -0.66
N PHE A 165 -4.84 11.24 0.60
CA PHE A 165 -3.79 11.71 1.51
C PHE A 165 -2.40 11.18 1.12
N ALA A 166 -2.27 9.92 0.73
CA ALA A 166 -1.01 9.36 0.26
C ALA A 166 -0.47 10.13 -0.96
N SER A 167 -1.34 10.54 -1.89
CA SER A 167 -0.93 11.35 -3.04
C SER A 167 -0.40 12.73 -2.65
N LEU A 168 -0.87 13.29 -1.52
CA LEU A 168 -0.38 14.58 -1.00
C LEU A 168 1.06 14.46 -0.48
N THR A 169 1.44 13.33 0.16
CA THR A 169 2.82 13.12 0.62
C THR A 169 3.80 13.12 -0.55
N VAL A 170 3.37 12.59 -1.68
CA VAL A 170 4.19 12.47 -2.91
C VAL A 170 4.26 13.80 -3.67
N SER A 171 3.10 14.47 -3.82
CA SER A 171 2.97 15.67 -4.64
C SER A 171 3.45 16.94 -3.92
N PHE A 172 3.31 17.01 -2.60
CA PHE A 172 3.59 18.20 -1.78
C PHE A 172 4.61 17.91 -0.69
N ARG A 173 5.85 17.60 -1.09
CA ARG A 173 6.96 17.24 -0.19
C ARG A 173 7.30 18.26 0.91
N HIS A 174 6.77 19.49 0.81
CA HIS A 174 6.92 20.51 1.84
C HIS A 174 5.91 20.39 2.99
N ILE A 175 4.87 19.56 2.83
CA ILE A 175 3.92 19.25 3.91
C ILE A 175 4.55 18.12 4.76
N PRO A 176 4.78 18.34 6.07
CA PRO A 176 5.31 17.28 6.93
C PRO A 176 4.35 16.08 6.98
N VAL A 177 4.91 14.86 6.90
CA VAL A 177 4.12 13.61 6.95
C VAL A 177 3.15 13.57 8.15
N PRO A 178 3.51 13.97 9.39
CA PRO A 178 2.58 13.99 10.51
C PRO A 178 1.35 14.91 10.30
N VAL A 179 1.49 15.96 9.49
CA VAL A 179 0.35 16.84 9.16
C VAL A 179 -0.61 16.14 8.20
N VAL A 180 -0.07 15.37 7.25
CA VAL A 180 -0.87 14.57 6.31
C VAL A 180 -1.57 13.43 7.05
N GLU A 181 -0.89 12.76 7.96
CA GLU A 181 -1.46 11.71 8.83
C GLU A 181 -2.61 12.26 9.67
N LEU A 182 -2.42 13.40 10.32
CA LEU A 182 -3.48 14.06 11.08
C LEU A 182 -4.67 14.45 10.19
N GLY A 183 -4.41 14.94 8.99
CA GLY A 183 -5.44 15.25 7.99
C GLY A 183 -6.22 13.98 7.59
N MET A 184 -5.52 12.88 7.34
CA MET A 184 -6.14 11.59 7.01
C MET A 184 -7.05 11.13 8.15
N VAL A 185 -6.55 11.09 9.39
CA VAL A 185 -7.36 10.70 10.56
C VAL A 185 -8.58 11.62 10.73
N THR A 186 -8.43 12.92 10.50
CA THR A 186 -9.52 13.90 10.58
C THR A 186 -10.62 13.64 9.53
N ALA A 187 -10.27 13.15 8.35
CA ALA A 187 -11.24 12.78 7.30
C ALA A 187 -11.80 11.37 7.50
N TRP A 188 -10.93 10.43 7.84
CA TRP A 188 -11.26 9.02 8.01
C TRP A 188 -12.23 8.77 9.16
N LEU A 189 -11.97 9.40 10.33
CA LEU A 189 -12.72 9.11 11.55
C LEU A 189 -14.22 9.47 11.46
N PRO A 190 -14.64 10.65 10.96
CA PRO A 190 -16.05 10.92 10.72
C PRO A 190 -16.68 9.99 9.69
N LEU A 191 -15.95 9.66 8.61
CA LEU A 191 -16.42 8.73 7.61
C LEU A 191 -16.67 7.35 8.23
N LEU A 192 -15.70 6.78 8.92
CA LEU A 192 -15.84 5.48 9.58
C LEU A 192 -16.99 5.50 10.60
N ARG A 193 -17.04 6.52 11.47
CA ARG A 193 -18.11 6.65 12.47
C ARG A 193 -19.51 6.73 11.85
N SER A 194 -19.64 7.32 10.68
CA SER A 194 -20.93 7.38 9.97
C SER A 194 -21.41 6.01 9.48
N LEU A 195 -20.47 5.07 9.32
CA LEU A 195 -20.73 3.70 8.86
C LEU A 195 -20.95 2.72 10.03
N LEU A 196 -20.46 3.05 11.24
CA LEU A 196 -20.57 2.17 12.39
C LEU A 196 -22.00 2.06 12.91
N THR A 197 -22.36 0.85 13.34
CA THR A 197 -23.54 0.60 14.19
C THR A 197 -23.25 1.05 15.64
N PRO A 198 -24.25 1.11 16.53
CA PRO A 198 -23.98 1.33 17.95
C PRO A 198 -23.01 0.31 18.56
N LEU A 199 -23.07 -0.97 18.12
CA LEU A 199 -22.13 -2.01 18.53
C LEU A 199 -20.72 -1.72 18.02
N GLY A 200 -20.58 -1.38 16.74
CA GLY A 200 -19.31 -1.02 16.13
C GLY A 200 -18.68 0.19 16.79
N LEU A 201 -19.47 1.23 17.11
CA LEU A 201 -18.99 2.40 17.80
C LEU A 201 -18.48 2.08 19.23
N GLN A 202 -19.21 1.25 19.96
CA GLN A 202 -18.79 0.82 21.30
C GLN A 202 -17.43 0.09 21.25
N HIS A 203 -17.26 -0.85 20.33
CA HIS A 203 -15.99 -1.57 20.16
C HIS A 203 -14.87 -0.64 19.73
N TYR A 204 -15.14 0.27 18.80
CA TYR A 204 -14.18 1.26 18.32
C TYR A 204 -13.66 2.16 19.47
N GLU A 205 -14.55 2.66 20.32
CA GLU A 205 -14.19 3.49 21.47
C GLU A 205 -13.41 2.70 22.53
N GLN A 206 -13.77 1.45 22.77
CA GLN A 206 -13.03 0.58 23.71
C GLN A 206 -11.58 0.37 23.28
N MET A 207 -11.33 0.17 21.97
CA MET A 207 -9.98 0.00 21.42
C MET A 207 -9.10 1.23 21.67
N HIS A 208 -9.66 2.44 21.53
CA HIS A 208 -8.92 3.68 21.68
C HIS A 208 -8.91 4.23 23.11
N SER A 209 -9.62 3.56 24.04
CA SER A 209 -9.72 3.96 25.44
C SER A 209 -8.83 3.15 26.37
N SER A 210 -8.11 2.11 25.89
CA SER A 210 -7.17 1.35 26.70
C SER A 210 -6.00 2.25 27.12
N PRO A 211 -5.70 2.39 28.42
CA PRO A 211 -4.65 3.29 28.90
C PRO A 211 -3.30 2.81 28.39
N VAL A 212 -2.55 3.72 27.79
CA VAL A 212 -1.10 3.61 27.61
C VAL A 212 -0.53 3.30 29.01
N ASP A 213 0.14 2.18 29.17
CA ASP A 213 0.77 1.70 30.40
C ASP A 213 1.53 2.86 31.12
N GLU A 214 1.00 3.34 32.24
CA GLU A 214 1.67 4.29 33.15
C GLU A 214 2.87 3.66 33.89
N THR A 215 3.34 2.47 33.52
CA THR A 215 4.42 1.75 34.21
C THR A 215 5.82 2.30 33.97
N SER A 216 6.01 3.32 33.14
CA SER A 216 7.34 3.91 32.87
C SER A 216 7.70 5.14 33.72
N GLN A 217 6.80 5.66 34.55
CA GLN A 217 7.09 6.90 35.31
C GLN A 217 7.54 6.66 36.78
N ASN A 218 7.57 5.43 37.28
CA ASN A 218 7.88 5.18 38.71
C ASN A 218 9.24 4.53 38.97
N ALA A 219 10.17 4.57 38.05
CA ALA A 219 11.54 4.02 38.22
C ALA A 219 12.61 5.10 38.54
N GLY A 220 12.24 6.24 39.09
CA GLY A 220 13.16 7.36 39.28
C GLY A 220 13.21 8.00 40.68
N ALA A 221 12.51 7.48 41.68
CA ALA A 221 12.48 8.10 43.01
C ALA A 221 12.82 7.11 44.14
N ASP A 222 14.01 6.53 44.10
CA ASP A 222 14.66 6.00 45.28
C ASP A 222 16.15 5.79 45.06
N ARG A 223 16.93 6.77 45.44
CA ARG A 223 18.33 6.63 45.83
C ARG A 223 18.65 7.66 46.91
N PRO A 224 19.17 7.18 48.05
CA PRO A 224 19.57 7.97 49.19
C PRO A 224 20.76 8.88 48.95
#